data_305a4c7c345616148629f2e3df30f766
#
_entry.id   305a4c7c345616148629f2e3df30f766
#
_cell.length_a   1.000
_cell.length_b   1.000
_cell.length_c   1.000
_cell.angle_alpha   90.00
_cell.angle_beta   90.00
_cell.angle_gamma   90.00
#
_symmetry.space_group_name_H-M   'P 1'
#
loop_
_entity.id
_entity.type
_entity.pdbx_description
1 polymer ?
#
loop_
_entity_poly.entity_id
_entity_poly.type
_entity_poly.pdbx_seq_one_letter_code
_entity_poly.pdbx_strand_id
1 'polypeptide(L)'
;GSFDRYCESSKNKRGTSEIDNELLSTIEKWRLDLAKNIALRNPSLNLRNLNIAVQKIIDRIIFLRIAEDKDMEDLETLKKACNSENAYESLKRVFSIANDKYNSGLFATESWIENLVIDSKVLKDITNELYYPNCPYAWVALPVEVLGNIYEKFLGSEINFKNVKNGHTVTVEEKPEIKKAGGVF
;
A
#
# COMPACT_ATOMS: atom_id res chain seq x y z
N GLY A 1 18.90 -16.78 -4.25
CA GLY A 1 17.69 -16.09 -4.67
C GLY A 1 16.95 -15.44 -3.51
N SER A 2 15.84 -14.80 -3.78
CA SER A 2 15.03 -14.13 -2.75
C SER A 2 14.48 -15.08 -1.70
N PHE A 3 14.19 -16.32 -2.09
CA PHE A 3 13.75 -17.38 -1.19
C PHE A 3 14.83 -17.78 -0.18
N ASP A 4 16.08 -17.93 -0.64
CA ASP A 4 17.21 -18.29 0.21
C ASP A 4 17.47 -17.19 1.25
N ARG A 5 17.42 -15.93 0.85
CA ARG A 5 17.54 -14.79 1.76
C ARG A 5 16.41 -14.78 2.79
N TYR A 6 15.21 -15.08 2.38
CA TYR A 6 14.08 -15.19 3.30
C TYR A 6 14.29 -16.31 4.32
N CYS A 7 14.69 -17.48 3.88
CA CYS A 7 14.97 -18.62 4.77
C CYS A 7 16.08 -18.32 5.77
N GLU A 8 17.12 -17.64 5.34
CA GLU A 8 18.22 -17.21 6.22
C GLU A 8 17.72 -16.18 7.24
N SER A 9 16.95 -15.19 6.82
CA SER A 9 16.43 -14.15 7.69
C SER A 9 15.38 -14.67 8.68
N SER A 10 14.54 -15.64 8.27
CA SER A 10 13.52 -16.22 9.15
C SER A 10 14.10 -17.10 10.26
N LYS A 11 15.29 -17.63 10.11
CA LYS A 11 15.99 -18.39 11.14
C LYS A 11 16.58 -17.51 12.24
N ASN A 12 16.68 -16.22 11.99
CA ASN A 12 17.25 -15.26 12.92
C ASN A 12 16.17 -14.26 13.37
N LYS A 13 15.77 -14.31 14.63
CA LYS A 13 14.78 -13.39 15.20
C LYS A 13 15.13 -11.90 15.01
N ARG A 14 16.42 -11.57 14.96
CA ARG A 14 16.89 -10.21 14.67
C ARG A 14 16.62 -9.84 13.21
N GLY A 15 16.80 -10.77 12.28
CA GLY A 15 16.52 -10.57 10.86
C GLY A 15 15.03 -10.30 10.59
N THR A 16 14.12 -10.95 11.30
CA THR A 16 12.67 -10.71 11.19
C THR A 16 12.32 -9.27 11.57
N SER A 17 12.86 -8.77 12.67
CA SER A 17 12.62 -7.39 13.14
C SER A 17 13.15 -6.34 12.15
N GLU A 18 14.28 -6.59 11.52
CA GLU A 18 14.85 -5.71 10.50
C GLU A 18 13.98 -5.71 9.23
N ILE A 19 13.49 -6.87 8.80
CA ILE A 19 12.58 -7.02 7.66
C ILE A 19 11.28 -6.27 7.93
N ASP A 20 10.71 -6.38 9.14
CA ASP A 20 9.51 -5.66 9.55
C ASP A 20 9.69 -4.15 9.39
N ASN A 21 10.79 -3.62 9.90
CA ASN A 21 11.07 -2.19 9.86
C ASN A 21 11.29 -1.68 8.43
N GLU A 22 12.01 -2.45 7.62
CA GLU A 22 12.29 -2.09 6.23
C GLU A 22 11.02 -2.10 5.39
N LEU A 23 10.21 -3.14 5.52
CA LEU A 23 8.94 -3.26 4.81
C LEU A 23 7.97 -2.18 5.24
N LEU A 24 7.85 -1.92 6.53
CA LEU A 24 7.02 -0.84 7.05
C LEU A 24 7.44 0.52 6.50
N SER A 25 8.74 0.80 6.52
CA SER A 25 9.28 2.05 5.98
C SER A 25 8.95 2.22 4.49
N THR A 26 9.05 1.15 3.72
CA THR A 26 8.69 1.14 2.31
C THR A 26 7.21 1.42 2.10
N ILE A 27 6.34 0.78 2.85
CA ILE A 27 4.89 0.98 2.75
C ILE A 27 4.48 2.40 3.20
N GLU A 28 5.10 2.94 4.23
CA GLU A 28 4.89 4.33 4.66
C GLU A 28 5.30 5.33 3.57
N LYS A 29 6.39 5.06 2.87
CA LYS A 29 6.82 5.86 1.73
C LYS A 29 5.78 5.83 0.60
N TRP A 30 5.26 4.65 0.25
CA TRP A 30 4.20 4.54 -0.76
C TRP A 30 2.95 5.32 -0.35
N ARG A 31 2.58 5.21 0.90
CA ARG A 31 1.44 5.92 1.48
C ARG A 31 1.60 7.43 1.32
N LEU A 32 2.77 7.95 1.66
CA LEU A 32 3.06 9.37 1.55
C LEU A 32 3.09 9.85 0.09
N ASP A 33 3.77 9.10 -0.79
CA ASP A 33 3.88 9.45 -2.21
C ASP A 33 2.51 9.42 -2.89
N LEU A 34 1.71 8.41 -2.61
CA LEU A 34 0.35 8.29 -3.15
C LEU A 34 -0.55 9.42 -2.63
N ALA A 35 -0.48 9.72 -1.34
CA ALA A 35 -1.25 10.80 -0.73
C ALA A 35 -0.91 12.17 -1.31
N LYS A 36 0.35 12.47 -1.52
CA LYS A 36 0.81 13.72 -2.15
C LYS A 36 0.25 13.86 -3.57
N ASN A 37 0.31 12.80 -4.34
CA ASN A 37 -0.20 12.81 -5.72
C ASN A 37 -1.72 12.96 -5.76
N ILE A 38 -2.46 12.19 -4.97
CA ILE A 38 -3.92 12.26 -4.92
C ILE A 38 -4.37 13.66 -4.46
N ALA A 39 -3.77 14.20 -3.42
CA ALA A 39 -4.10 15.53 -2.91
C ALA A 39 -3.83 16.62 -3.95
N LEU A 40 -2.72 16.52 -4.68
CA LEU A 40 -2.36 17.47 -5.74
C LEU A 40 -3.35 17.44 -6.89
N ARG A 41 -3.75 16.26 -7.34
CA ARG A 41 -4.61 16.08 -8.51
C ARG A 41 -6.10 16.19 -8.21
N ASN A 42 -6.48 16.10 -6.96
CA ASN A 42 -7.89 16.15 -6.52
C ASN A 42 -8.04 17.19 -5.39
N PRO A 43 -7.92 18.48 -5.69
CA PRO A 43 -7.85 19.53 -4.66
C PRO A 43 -9.13 19.69 -3.84
N SER A 44 -10.25 19.21 -4.34
CA SER A 44 -11.52 19.25 -3.59
C SER A 44 -11.71 18.08 -2.62
N LEU A 45 -10.80 17.10 -2.64
CA LEU A 45 -10.89 15.93 -1.78
C LEU A 45 -10.59 16.32 -0.32
N ASN A 46 -11.49 15.95 0.60
CA ASN A 46 -11.26 16.21 2.02
C ASN A 46 -10.24 15.20 2.60
N LEU A 47 -9.70 15.55 3.76
CA LEU A 47 -8.65 14.77 4.43
C LEU A 47 -9.10 13.34 4.77
N ARG A 48 -10.34 13.18 5.23
CA ARG A 48 -10.91 11.86 5.54
C ARG A 48 -10.92 10.95 4.31
N ASN A 49 -11.41 11.46 3.20
CA ASN A 49 -11.47 10.70 1.96
C ASN A 49 -10.09 10.42 1.39
N LEU A 50 -9.14 11.34 1.54
CA LEU A 50 -7.76 11.10 1.17
C LEU A 50 -7.17 9.90 1.93
N ASN A 51 -7.35 9.84 3.24
CA ASN A 51 -6.89 8.72 4.07
C ASN A 51 -7.55 7.41 3.64
N ILE A 52 -8.86 7.41 3.41
CA ILE A 52 -9.60 6.21 2.96
C ILE A 52 -9.09 5.72 1.61
N ALA A 53 -8.93 6.62 0.64
CA ALA A 53 -8.49 6.26 -0.71
C ALA A 53 -7.09 5.64 -0.70
N VAL A 54 -6.15 6.27 -0.03
CA VAL A 54 -4.76 5.80 0.07
C VAL A 54 -4.72 4.43 0.73
N GLN A 55 -5.42 4.25 1.84
CA GLN A 55 -5.49 2.98 2.57
C GLN A 55 -6.04 1.86 1.68
N LYS A 56 -7.17 2.10 1.03
CA LYS A 56 -7.80 1.10 0.16
C LYS A 56 -6.93 0.71 -1.01
N ILE A 57 -6.33 1.67 -1.69
CA ILE A 57 -5.48 1.39 -2.86
C ILE A 57 -4.26 0.56 -2.45
N ILE A 58 -3.60 0.91 -1.37
CA ILE A 58 -2.44 0.16 -0.87
C ILE A 58 -2.83 -1.24 -0.43
N ASP A 59 -3.92 -1.40 0.33
CA ASP A 59 -4.41 -2.70 0.77
C ASP A 59 -4.73 -3.62 -0.40
N ARG A 60 -5.37 -3.10 -1.44
CA ARG A 60 -5.70 -3.83 -2.67
C ARG A 60 -4.44 -4.28 -3.41
N ILE A 61 -3.46 -3.40 -3.53
CA ILE A 61 -2.18 -3.70 -4.19
C ILE A 61 -1.44 -4.81 -3.44
N ILE A 62 -1.33 -4.71 -2.12
CA ILE A 62 -0.66 -5.71 -1.30
C ILE A 62 -1.39 -7.06 -1.38
N PHE A 63 -2.72 -7.07 -1.28
CA PHE A 63 -3.51 -8.29 -1.41
C PHE A 63 -3.25 -9.00 -2.74
N LEU A 64 -3.32 -8.25 -3.84
CA LEU A 64 -3.10 -8.81 -5.18
C LEU A 64 -1.66 -9.29 -5.38
N ARG A 65 -0.69 -8.59 -4.81
CA ARG A 65 0.70 -9.03 -4.87
C ARG A 65 0.90 -10.37 -4.14
N ILE A 66 0.29 -10.55 -2.98
CA ILE A 66 0.29 -11.82 -2.24
C ILE A 66 -0.44 -12.90 -3.05
N ALA A 67 -1.56 -12.56 -3.67
CA ALA A 67 -2.32 -13.48 -4.51
C ALA A 67 -1.51 -13.97 -5.72
N GLU A 68 -0.68 -13.12 -6.32
CA GLU A 68 0.26 -13.52 -7.38
C GLU A 68 1.27 -14.55 -6.86
N ASP A 69 1.85 -14.34 -5.70
CA ASP A 69 2.81 -15.27 -5.09
C ASP A 69 2.17 -16.61 -4.68
N LYS A 70 0.86 -16.61 -4.44
CA LYS A 70 0.08 -17.83 -4.12
C LYS A 70 -0.52 -18.53 -5.35
N ASP A 71 -0.15 -18.12 -6.54
CA ASP A 71 -0.70 -18.63 -7.81
C ASP A 71 -2.22 -18.47 -7.95
N MET A 72 -2.81 -17.53 -7.22
CA MET A 72 -4.23 -17.17 -7.33
C MET A 72 -4.46 -16.15 -8.44
N GLU A 73 -3.43 -15.41 -8.80
CA GLU A 73 -3.41 -14.45 -9.90
C GLU A 73 -2.19 -14.73 -10.78
N ASP A 74 -2.28 -14.32 -12.04
CA ASP A 74 -1.15 -14.40 -12.96
C ASP A 74 0.00 -13.51 -12.48
N LEU A 75 1.23 -13.98 -12.68
CA LEU A 75 2.42 -13.23 -12.29
C LEU A 75 2.48 -11.89 -13.01
N GLU A 76 2.90 -10.86 -12.26
CA GLU A 76 3.11 -9.52 -12.75
C GLU A 76 1.84 -8.81 -13.27
N THR A 77 0.65 -9.25 -12.86
CA THR A 77 -0.62 -8.58 -13.22
C THR A 77 -0.63 -7.11 -12.81
N LEU A 78 -0.23 -6.82 -11.57
CA LEU A 78 -0.10 -5.43 -11.08
C LEU A 78 0.95 -4.65 -11.85
N LYS A 79 2.08 -5.24 -12.10
CA LYS A 79 3.18 -4.60 -12.84
C LYS A 79 2.77 -4.22 -14.24
N LYS A 80 2.10 -5.10 -14.96
CA LYS A 80 1.57 -4.82 -16.31
C LYS A 80 0.55 -3.70 -16.29
N ALA A 81 -0.38 -3.71 -15.34
CA ALA A 81 -1.39 -2.67 -15.21
C ALA A 81 -0.76 -1.30 -14.95
N CYS A 82 0.16 -1.23 -14.00
CA CYS A 82 0.78 0.04 -13.58
C CYS A 82 1.86 0.55 -14.54
N ASN A 83 2.35 -0.27 -15.46
CA ASN A 83 3.26 0.16 -16.53
C ASN A 83 2.53 0.56 -17.81
N SER A 84 1.21 0.52 -17.84
CA SER A 84 0.42 1.03 -18.95
C SER A 84 0.41 2.56 -18.97
N GLU A 85 0.04 3.14 -20.10
CA GLU A 85 -0.04 4.60 -20.27
C GLU A 85 -1.00 5.25 -19.27
N ASN A 86 -2.13 4.60 -19.01
CA ASN A 86 -3.13 5.02 -18.03
C ASN A 86 -3.18 4.01 -16.89
N ALA A 87 -2.20 4.06 -16.00
CA ALA A 87 -2.02 3.07 -14.95
C ALA A 87 -3.24 2.92 -14.04
N TYR A 88 -3.86 4.02 -13.61
CA TYR A 88 -5.02 3.92 -12.73
C TYR A 88 -6.23 3.31 -13.43
N GLU A 89 -6.47 3.63 -14.68
CA GLU A 89 -7.56 2.99 -15.46
C GLU A 89 -7.35 1.48 -15.58
N SER A 90 -6.13 1.06 -15.86
CA SER A 90 -5.77 -0.37 -15.94
C SER A 90 -5.88 -1.04 -14.56
N LEU A 91 -5.45 -0.37 -13.51
CA LEU A 91 -5.53 -0.88 -12.14
C LEU A 91 -7.00 -1.02 -11.68
N LYS A 92 -7.86 -0.08 -12.03
CA LYS A 92 -9.30 -0.17 -11.73
C LYS A 92 -9.94 -1.40 -12.39
N ARG A 93 -9.54 -1.77 -13.61
CA ARG A 93 -10.01 -3.00 -14.26
C ARG A 93 -9.56 -4.24 -13.50
N VAL A 94 -8.32 -4.26 -13.03
CA VAL A 94 -7.79 -5.35 -12.19
C VAL A 94 -8.61 -5.44 -10.90
N PHE A 95 -8.89 -4.33 -10.25
CA PHE A 95 -9.71 -4.30 -9.03
C PHE A 95 -11.15 -4.76 -9.27
N SER A 96 -11.74 -4.41 -10.41
CA SER A 96 -13.09 -4.86 -10.77
C SER A 96 -13.15 -6.38 -10.94
N ILE A 97 -12.20 -6.96 -11.63
CA ILE A 97 -12.08 -8.41 -11.81
C ILE A 97 -11.86 -9.09 -10.45
N ALA A 98 -11.02 -8.51 -9.59
CA ALA A 98 -10.79 -9.04 -8.25
C ALA A 98 -12.04 -8.96 -7.36
N ASN A 99 -12.85 -7.91 -7.50
CA ASN A 99 -14.12 -7.80 -6.79
C ASN A 99 -15.06 -8.96 -7.13
N ASP A 100 -15.20 -9.26 -8.42
CA ASP A 100 -16.03 -10.38 -8.89
C ASP A 100 -15.48 -11.73 -8.42
N LYS A 101 -14.16 -11.89 -8.43
CA LYS A 101 -13.49 -13.15 -8.09
C LYS A 101 -13.51 -13.45 -6.59
N TYR A 102 -13.18 -12.46 -5.76
CA TYR A 102 -12.98 -12.67 -4.32
C TYR A 102 -14.20 -12.33 -3.47
N ASN A 103 -15.03 -11.42 -3.92
CA ASN A 103 -16.27 -11.01 -3.24
C ASN A 103 -16.06 -10.71 -1.73
N SER A 104 -14.95 -10.07 -1.40
CA SER A 104 -14.51 -9.86 -0.01
C SER A 104 -14.86 -8.47 0.55
N GLY A 105 -15.44 -7.59 -0.25
CA GLY A 105 -15.66 -6.19 0.11
C GLY A 105 -14.42 -5.29 -0.04
N LEU A 106 -13.21 -5.85 -0.03
CA LEU A 106 -11.96 -5.09 -0.19
C LEU A 106 -11.90 -4.33 -1.52
N PHE A 107 -12.41 -4.95 -2.60
CA PHE A 107 -12.42 -4.38 -3.94
C PHE A 107 -13.75 -3.74 -4.31
N ALA A 108 -14.69 -3.64 -3.36
CA ALA A 108 -15.98 -3.00 -3.60
C ALA A 108 -15.79 -1.56 -4.07
N THR A 109 -16.41 -1.22 -5.20
CA THR A 109 -16.22 0.07 -5.84
C THR A 109 -17.02 1.18 -5.16
N GLU A 110 -16.36 2.31 -4.99
CA GLU A 110 -16.99 3.56 -4.58
C GLU A 110 -16.73 4.59 -5.70
N SER A 111 -17.78 5.19 -6.24
CA SER A 111 -17.66 6.05 -7.42
C SER A 111 -16.65 7.19 -7.25
N TRP A 112 -16.58 7.77 -6.04
CA TRP A 112 -15.64 8.86 -5.78
C TRP A 112 -14.17 8.42 -5.80
N ILE A 113 -13.87 7.17 -5.41
CA ILE A 113 -12.51 6.60 -5.51
C ILE A 113 -12.17 6.31 -6.97
N GLU A 114 -13.13 5.78 -7.73
CA GLU A 114 -12.93 5.49 -9.15
C GLU A 114 -12.73 6.75 -9.99
N ASN A 115 -13.30 7.87 -9.57
CA ASN A 115 -13.20 9.15 -10.27
C ASN A 115 -11.96 9.96 -9.87
N LEU A 116 -11.12 9.46 -8.96
CA LEU A 116 -9.86 10.12 -8.62
C LEU A 116 -8.91 10.17 -9.81
N VAL A 117 -8.16 11.25 -9.88
CA VAL A 117 -7.04 11.40 -10.80
C VAL A 117 -5.78 11.02 -10.07
N ILE A 118 -5.09 9.99 -10.56
CA ILE A 118 -3.83 9.50 -9.98
C ILE A 118 -2.83 9.36 -11.13
N ASP A 119 -1.65 9.95 -10.97
CA ASP A 119 -0.62 9.90 -12.00
C ASP A 119 -0.08 8.48 -12.16
N SER A 120 0.16 8.09 -13.40
CA SER A 120 0.73 6.76 -13.71
C SER A 120 2.10 6.56 -13.07
N LYS A 121 2.89 7.63 -12.96
CA LYS A 121 4.25 7.58 -12.39
C LYS A 121 4.27 7.06 -10.96
N VAL A 122 3.39 7.55 -10.06
CA VAL A 122 3.38 7.12 -8.66
C VAL A 122 2.99 5.65 -8.53
N LEU A 123 2.04 5.19 -9.32
CA LEU A 123 1.61 3.78 -9.33
C LEU A 123 2.71 2.87 -9.89
N LYS A 124 3.39 3.31 -10.93
CA LYS A 124 4.53 2.60 -11.51
C LYS A 124 5.68 2.48 -10.50
N ASP A 125 6.01 3.55 -9.82
CA ASP A 125 7.09 3.56 -8.82
C ASP A 125 6.77 2.60 -7.67
N ILE A 126 5.52 2.59 -7.16
CA ILE A 126 5.08 1.66 -6.12
C ILE A 126 5.20 0.21 -6.61
N THR A 127 4.69 -0.10 -7.80
CA THR A 127 4.72 -1.48 -8.30
C THR A 127 6.13 -1.95 -8.61
N ASN A 128 7.02 -1.10 -9.06
CA ASN A 128 8.42 -1.47 -9.28
C ASN A 128 9.10 -1.93 -7.98
N GLU A 129 8.71 -1.41 -6.84
CA GLU A 129 9.24 -1.82 -5.53
C GLU A 129 8.59 -3.10 -4.96
N LEU A 130 7.56 -3.64 -5.61
CA LEU A 130 6.87 -4.88 -5.20
C LEU A 130 7.52 -6.15 -5.73
N TYR A 131 8.39 -6.06 -6.72
CA TYR A 131 8.96 -7.20 -7.44
C TYR A 131 10.47 -7.26 -7.34
N TYR A 132 10.99 -8.48 -7.43
CA TYR A 132 12.43 -8.70 -7.52
C TYR A 132 13.01 -7.99 -8.76
N PRO A 133 14.21 -7.39 -8.69
CA PRO A 133 15.17 -7.38 -7.57
C PRO A 133 14.94 -6.28 -6.53
N ASN A 134 14.04 -5.33 -6.76
CA ASN A 134 13.82 -4.18 -5.87
C ASN A 134 13.15 -4.57 -4.54
N CYS A 135 12.33 -5.63 -4.57
CA CYS A 135 11.75 -6.21 -3.37
C CYS A 135 12.35 -7.61 -3.16
N PRO A 136 13.17 -7.81 -2.15
CA PRO A 136 13.81 -9.11 -1.89
C PRO A 136 12.90 -10.10 -1.18
N TYR A 137 11.70 -9.70 -0.78
CA TYR A 137 10.79 -10.54 0.00
C TYR A 137 9.89 -11.38 -0.90
N ALA A 138 9.67 -12.64 -0.50
CA ALA A 138 8.56 -13.43 -1.00
C ALA A 138 7.32 -13.08 -0.18
N TRP A 139 6.36 -12.42 -0.78
CA TRP A 139 5.17 -11.91 -0.08
C TRP A 139 4.35 -13.04 0.59
N VAL A 140 4.26 -14.18 -0.05
CA VAL A 140 3.56 -15.35 0.49
C VAL A 140 4.23 -15.93 1.75
N ALA A 141 5.52 -15.70 1.89
CA ALA A 141 6.32 -16.24 2.99
C ALA A 141 6.44 -15.26 4.17
N LEU A 142 5.89 -14.04 4.07
CA LEU A 142 5.89 -13.09 5.18
C LEU A 142 5.01 -13.62 6.32
N PRO A 143 5.51 -13.64 7.57
CA PRO A 143 4.70 -14.03 8.71
C PRO A 143 3.47 -13.13 8.89
N VAL A 144 2.37 -13.70 9.35
CA VAL A 144 1.13 -12.96 9.63
C VAL A 144 1.38 -11.84 10.64
N GLU A 145 2.28 -12.07 11.61
CA GLU A 145 2.65 -11.09 12.62
C GLU A 145 3.29 -9.84 12.00
N VAL A 146 4.09 -10.00 10.96
CA VAL A 146 4.71 -8.88 10.23
C VAL A 146 3.63 -8.02 9.58
N LEU A 147 2.70 -8.65 8.87
CA LEU A 147 1.58 -7.97 8.24
C LEU A 147 0.68 -7.30 9.29
N GLY A 148 0.42 -7.98 10.41
CA GLY A 148 -0.33 -7.43 11.53
C GLY A 148 0.30 -6.18 12.12
N ASN A 149 1.60 -6.18 12.34
CA ASN A 149 2.35 -5.03 12.84
C ASN A 149 2.29 -3.84 11.88
N ILE A 150 2.35 -4.11 10.57
CA ILE A 150 2.21 -3.08 9.54
C ILE A 150 0.82 -2.45 9.61
N TYR A 151 -0.23 -3.28 9.70
CA TYR A 151 -1.60 -2.78 9.82
C TYR A 151 -1.83 -1.96 11.08
N GLU A 152 -1.33 -2.38 12.23
CA GLU A 152 -1.40 -1.61 13.47
C GLU A 152 -0.76 -0.23 13.32
N LYS A 153 0.40 -0.15 12.69
CA LYS A 153 1.08 1.13 12.44
C LYS A 153 0.33 1.98 11.43
N PHE A 154 -0.29 1.38 10.40
CA PHE A 154 -1.16 2.12 9.50
C PHE A 154 -2.36 2.71 10.23
N LEU A 155 -3.01 1.95 11.10
CA LEU A 155 -4.13 2.43 11.91
C LEU A 155 -3.68 3.47 12.95
N GLY A 156 -2.44 3.38 13.41
CA GLY A 156 -1.84 4.29 14.39
C GLY A 156 -1.38 5.63 13.82
N SER A 157 -1.37 5.78 12.50
CA SER A 157 -0.96 7.01 11.85
C SER A 157 -1.99 7.47 10.82
N GLU A 158 -2.05 8.75 10.57
CA GLU A 158 -2.92 9.32 9.57
C GLU A 158 -2.19 10.36 8.72
N ILE A 159 -2.67 10.53 7.51
CA ILE A 159 -2.22 11.57 6.61
C ILE A 159 -2.84 12.89 7.07
N ASN A 160 -2.05 13.95 7.09
CA ASN A 160 -2.52 15.28 7.46
C ASN A 160 -1.98 16.32 6.47
N PHE A 161 -2.64 17.49 6.45
CA PHE A 161 -2.17 18.63 5.68
C PHE A 161 -1.36 19.54 6.60
N LYS A 162 -0.18 19.91 6.15
CA LYS A 162 0.64 20.94 6.79
C LYS A 162 0.66 22.18 5.92
N ASN A 163 0.30 23.31 6.51
CA ASN A 163 0.33 24.59 5.82
C ASN A 163 1.77 25.04 5.56
N VAL A 164 2.06 25.39 4.33
CA VAL A 164 3.33 26.00 3.90
C VAL A 164 3.02 27.29 3.17
N LYS A 165 4.01 28.19 3.03
CA LYS A 165 3.82 29.54 2.46
C LYS A 165 3.09 29.58 1.12
N ASN A 166 3.14 28.52 0.31
CA ASN A 166 2.57 28.46 -1.04
C ASN A 166 1.59 27.29 -1.23
N GLY A 167 0.88 26.85 -0.16
CA GLY A 167 -0.08 25.75 -0.27
C GLY A 167 -0.09 24.82 0.92
N HIS A 168 -0.41 23.56 0.65
CA HIS A 168 -0.43 22.51 1.67
C HIS A 168 0.58 21.42 1.31
N THR A 169 1.27 20.91 2.30
CA THR A 169 2.05 19.68 2.15
C THR A 169 1.37 18.56 2.93
N VAL A 170 1.56 17.33 2.46
CA VAL A 170 1.00 16.14 3.10
C VAL A 170 2.03 15.54 4.04
N THR A 171 1.61 15.21 5.26
CA THR A 171 2.44 14.56 6.27
C THR A 171 1.73 13.33 6.82
N VAL A 172 2.48 12.41 7.40
CA VAL A 172 1.92 11.26 8.13
C VAL A 172 2.20 11.47 9.62
N GLU A 173 1.15 11.46 10.43
CA GLU A 173 1.22 11.72 11.86
C GLU A 173 0.63 10.56 12.65
N GLU A 174 1.16 10.26 13.84
CA GLU A 174 0.58 9.27 14.73
C GLU A 174 -0.74 9.77 15.31
N LYS A 175 -1.74 8.90 15.38
CA LYS A 175 -3.03 9.21 16.01
C LYS A 175 -2.88 9.18 17.53
N PRO A 176 -3.20 10.28 18.22
CA PRO A 176 -3.09 10.34 19.69
C PRO A 176 -4.00 9.32 20.39
N GLU A 177 -5.18 9.08 19.85
CA GLU A 177 -6.18 8.17 20.40
C GLU A 177 -5.73 6.72 20.40
N ILE A 178 -5.09 6.28 19.31
CA ILE A 178 -4.58 4.91 19.19
C ILE A 178 -3.37 4.71 20.10
N LYS A 179 -2.56 5.75 20.29
CA LYS A 179 -1.44 5.75 21.22
C LYS A 179 -1.89 5.48 22.66
N LYS A 180 -3.04 6.04 23.07
CA LYS A 180 -3.66 5.76 24.38
C LYS A 180 -4.24 4.35 24.44
N ALA A 181 -4.90 3.89 23.38
CA ALA A 181 -5.46 2.53 23.31
C ALA A 181 -4.37 1.45 23.28
N GLY A 182 -3.27 1.68 22.58
CA GLY A 182 -2.12 0.77 22.56
C GLY A 182 -1.46 0.56 23.90
N GLY A 183 -1.59 1.51 24.81
CA GLY A 183 -1.12 1.38 26.19
C GLY A 183 -2.03 0.57 27.12
N VAL A 184 -3.22 0.18 26.66
CA VAL A 184 -4.23 -0.55 27.43
C VAL A 184 -4.24 -2.05 27.07
N PHE A 185 -3.70 -2.39 25.94
CA PHE A 185 -3.56 -3.76 25.49
C PHE A 185 -2.16 -4.30 25.78
#